data_f54bfc5f9598f5a35391d44a67d46ae8
#
_entry.id   f54bfc5f9598f5a35391d44a67d46ae8
#
_cell.length_a   1.000
_cell.length_b   1.000
_cell.length_c   1.000
_cell.angle_alpha   90.00
_cell.angle_beta   90.00
_cell.angle_gamma   90.00
#
_symmetry.space_group_name_H-M   'P 1'
#
loop_
_entity.id
_entity.type
_entity.pdbx_description
1 polymer ?
#
loop_
_entity_poly.entity_id
_entity_poly.type
_entity_poly.pdbx_seq_one_letter_code
_entity_poly.pdbx_strand_id
1 'polypeptide(L)'
;MSQKLTRVIVTTDMEVDDMNSLVHLALYLNLLDVQAVVYTASQYHFLGDGVHTLGEVNPHWRTKGRRSYEWAVVPHEPDPLAGELREYRPFPEHWIESLWSNEYAQAWPQLQANADAAGEPPFPTPAQMIERTFVGDVAFEGDVTEEAEGSRVIAQAILDDDPRTLWLLSWGGMNTIVRALMSIAERYRATPEW
;
A
#
# COMPACT_ATOMS: atom_id res chain seq x y z
N MET A 1 20.09 -24.98 5.72
CA MET A 1 18.80 -24.80 5.02
C MET A 1 18.60 -23.31 4.85
N SER A 2 18.43 -22.80 3.63
CA SER A 2 18.11 -21.38 3.42
C SER A 2 16.78 -21.10 4.11
N GLN A 3 16.77 -20.12 5.02
CA GLN A 3 15.55 -19.68 5.68
C GLN A 3 14.63 -19.09 4.61
N LYS A 4 13.42 -19.64 4.48
CA LYS A 4 12.43 -19.07 3.56
C LYS A 4 11.93 -17.75 4.13
N LEU A 5 12.20 -16.64 3.45
CA LEU A 5 11.76 -15.33 3.84
C LEU A 5 10.22 -15.22 3.83
N THR A 6 9.66 -14.45 4.74
CA THR A 6 8.23 -14.16 4.78
C THR A 6 7.85 -13.23 3.63
N ARG A 7 6.85 -13.62 2.83
CA ARG A 7 6.33 -12.83 1.72
C ARG A 7 5.43 -11.71 2.24
N VAL A 8 5.69 -10.50 1.82
CA VAL A 8 4.89 -9.33 2.21
C VAL A 8 4.58 -8.42 1.04
N ILE A 9 3.40 -7.84 1.04
CA ILE A 9 3.04 -6.66 0.24
C ILE A 9 2.63 -5.57 1.22
N VAL A 10 3.13 -4.35 1.02
CA VAL A 10 2.78 -3.18 1.81
C VAL A 10 1.94 -2.25 0.96
N THR A 11 0.77 -1.82 1.45
CA THR A 11 0.03 -0.69 0.87
C THR A 11 0.13 0.50 1.81
N THR A 12 0.34 1.70 1.27
CA THR A 12 0.64 2.92 2.03
C THR A 12 -0.03 4.13 1.40
N ASP A 13 -0.62 4.99 2.21
CA ASP A 13 -1.15 6.29 1.78
C ASP A 13 -0.15 7.43 1.98
N MET A 14 1.08 7.09 2.36
CA MET A 14 2.19 8.01 2.55
C MET A 14 1.97 9.08 3.62
N GLU A 15 1.20 8.78 4.67
CA GLU A 15 1.18 9.60 5.86
C GLU A 15 2.58 9.61 6.53
N VAL A 16 2.85 10.56 7.40
CA VAL A 16 4.21 10.74 7.99
C VAL A 16 4.71 9.48 8.72
N ASP A 17 3.82 8.77 9.38
CA ASP A 17 4.15 7.50 10.04
C ASP A 17 4.46 6.38 9.03
N ASP A 18 3.78 6.37 7.88
CA ASP A 18 4.09 5.46 6.77
C ASP A 18 5.46 5.75 6.18
N MET A 19 5.78 7.02 5.93
CA MET A 19 7.11 7.43 5.45
C MET A 19 8.21 6.96 6.41
N ASN A 20 8.01 7.15 7.72
CA ASN A 20 8.93 6.66 8.74
C ASN A 20 9.02 5.13 8.76
N SER A 21 7.88 4.46 8.59
CA SER A 21 7.81 3.00 8.54
C SER A 21 8.52 2.43 7.32
N LEU A 22 8.47 3.11 6.15
CA LEU A 22 9.22 2.72 4.96
C LEU A 22 10.73 2.85 5.15
N VAL A 23 11.18 3.93 5.78
CA VAL A 23 12.61 4.08 6.15
C VAL A 23 13.05 2.97 7.10
N HIS A 24 12.20 2.61 8.07
CA HIS A 24 12.46 1.50 8.98
C HIS A 24 12.49 0.15 8.24
N LEU A 25 11.50 -0.10 7.37
CA LEU A 25 11.44 -1.32 6.54
C LEU A 25 12.71 -1.49 5.70
N ALA A 26 13.28 -0.39 5.17
CA ALA A 26 14.49 -0.42 4.37
C ALA A 26 15.67 -1.10 5.09
N LEU A 27 15.72 -1.05 6.43
CA LEU A 27 16.75 -1.69 7.24
C LEU A 27 16.56 -3.21 7.43
N TYR A 28 15.39 -3.74 7.07
CA TYR A 28 15.01 -5.15 7.26
C TYR A 28 14.65 -5.87 5.95
N LEU A 29 14.89 -5.24 4.80
CA LEU A 29 14.53 -5.80 3.50
C LEU A 29 15.20 -7.15 3.20
N ASN A 30 16.36 -7.42 3.80
CA ASN A 30 17.05 -8.70 3.66
C ASN A 30 16.40 -9.85 4.45
N LEU A 31 15.51 -9.55 5.39
CA LEU A 31 14.81 -10.53 6.22
C LEU A 31 13.38 -10.81 5.74
N LEU A 32 12.92 -10.08 4.73
CA LEU A 32 11.58 -10.16 4.16
C LEU A 32 11.66 -10.35 2.64
N ASP A 33 10.71 -11.07 2.10
CA ASP A 33 10.49 -11.16 0.66
C ASP A 33 9.39 -10.14 0.28
N VAL A 34 9.80 -8.87 0.17
CA VAL A 34 8.89 -7.77 -0.18
C VAL A 34 8.53 -7.90 -1.66
N GLN A 35 7.32 -8.32 -1.95
CA GLN A 35 6.80 -8.54 -3.30
C GLN A 35 6.40 -7.22 -3.97
N ALA A 36 5.81 -6.30 -3.20
CA ALA A 36 5.42 -4.98 -3.67
C ALA A 36 5.30 -3.98 -2.51
N VAL A 37 5.52 -2.71 -2.85
CA VAL A 37 5.13 -1.53 -2.07
C VAL A 37 4.18 -0.72 -2.95
N VAL A 38 2.96 -0.46 -2.48
CA VAL A 38 1.87 0.03 -3.31
C VAL A 38 1.28 1.30 -2.71
N TYR A 39 1.30 2.37 -3.48
CA TYR A 39 0.56 3.58 -3.12
C TYR A 39 -0.94 3.29 -3.10
N THR A 40 -1.64 3.80 -2.11
CA THR A 40 -3.10 3.72 -1.97
C THR A 40 -3.64 5.04 -1.43
N ALA A 41 -4.94 5.14 -1.21
CA ALA A 41 -5.56 6.29 -0.57
C ALA A 41 -6.15 5.91 0.78
N SER A 42 -6.13 6.85 1.73
CA SER A 42 -6.94 6.81 2.95
C SER A 42 -7.84 8.04 3.04
N GLN A 43 -8.62 8.10 4.10
CA GLN A 43 -9.42 9.28 4.43
C GLN A 43 -8.57 10.53 4.72
N TYR A 44 -7.30 10.35 5.05
CA TYR A 44 -6.39 11.44 5.43
C TYR A 44 -5.42 11.83 4.32
N HIS A 45 -5.19 10.92 3.38
CA HIS A 45 -4.31 11.13 2.24
C HIS A 45 -4.94 10.56 0.98
N PHE A 46 -5.32 11.43 0.06
CA PHE A 46 -5.84 11.06 -1.26
C PHE A 46 -5.58 12.19 -2.28
N LEU A 47 -5.39 11.81 -3.53
CA LEU A 47 -5.08 12.75 -4.61
C LEU A 47 -6.33 13.35 -5.25
N GLY A 48 -7.48 12.68 -5.12
CA GLY A 48 -8.66 12.99 -5.89
C GLY A 48 -8.57 12.57 -7.37
N ASP A 49 -9.64 12.78 -8.09
CA ASP A 49 -9.74 12.56 -9.54
C ASP A 49 -9.88 13.88 -10.34
N GLY A 50 -9.80 15.02 -9.66
CA GLY A 50 -9.95 16.35 -10.23
C GLY A 50 -11.40 16.75 -10.58
N VAL A 51 -12.37 15.85 -10.39
CA VAL A 51 -13.79 16.03 -10.77
C VAL A 51 -14.70 15.94 -9.57
N HIS A 52 -14.66 14.83 -8.83
CA HIS A 52 -15.56 14.54 -7.74
C HIS A 52 -15.03 15.02 -6.39
N THR A 53 -15.95 15.20 -5.46
CA THR A 53 -15.62 15.39 -4.05
C THR A 53 -15.60 14.06 -3.31
N LEU A 54 -14.89 13.99 -2.20
CA LEU A 54 -14.87 12.80 -1.33
C LEU A 54 -16.28 12.32 -0.95
N GLY A 55 -17.19 13.25 -0.65
CA GLY A 55 -18.56 12.91 -0.27
C GLY A 55 -19.43 12.41 -1.41
N GLU A 56 -19.08 12.68 -2.67
CA GLU A 56 -19.75 12.12 -3.85
C GLU A 56 -19.30 10.70 -4.10
N VAL A 57 -18.01 10.43 -4.04
CA VAL A 57 -17.44 9.10 -4.30
C VAL A 57 -17.70 8.15 -3.11
N ASN A 58 -17.59 8.64 -1.90
CA ASN A 58 -17.80 7.84 -0.70
C ASN A 58 -18.86 8.47 0.22
N PRO A 59 -20.16 8.22 0.00
CA PRO A 59 -21.25 8.75 0.83
C PRO A 59 -21.15 8.39 2.32
N HIS A 60 -20.37 7.35 2.65
CA HIS A 60 -20.11 6.95 4.03
C HIS A 60 -19.47 8.08 4.84
N TRP A 61 -18.57 8.83 4.24
CA TRP A 61 -17.92 9.98 4.87
C TRP A 61 -18.85 11.14 5.14
N ARG A 62 -19.96 11.25 4.41
CA ARG A 62 -21.02 12.22 4.70
C ARG A 62 -21.71 11.96 6.03
N THR A 63 -21.81 10.69 6.42
CA THR A 63 -22.59 10.30 7.60
C THR A 63 -21.73 10.00 8.82
N LYS A 64 -20.44 9.67 8.63
CA LYS A 64 -19.57 9.24 9.72
C LYS A 64 -18.37 10.14 9.98
N GLY A 65 -18.07 11.09 9.08
CA GLY A 65 -16.93 11.98 9.20
C GLY A 65 -15.58 11.27 9.08
N ARG A 66 -14.50 12.05 9.01
CA ARG A 66 -13.13 11.54 8.80
C ARG A 66 -12.39 11.17 10.09
N ARG A 67 -12.91 11.51 11.26
CA ARG A 67 -12.28 11.18 12.56
C ARG A 67 -12.62 9.78 13.01
N SER A 68 -12.18 8.83 12.25
CA SER A 68 -12.64 7.46 12.34
C SER A 68 -12.25 6.73 13.64
N TYR A 69 -11.14 7.06 14.24
CA TYR A 69 -10.71 6.41 15.49
C TYR A 69 -11.62 6.71 16.70
N GLU A 70 -12.46 7.73 16.59
CA GLU A 70 -13.43 8.09 17.63
C GLU A 70 -14.78 7.38 17.46
N TRP A 71 -15.07 6.83 16.29
CA TRP A 71 -16.44 6.36 15.97
C TRP A 71 -16.86 5.06 16.59
N ALA A 72 -15.95 4.26 17.03
CA ALA A 72 -16.32 3.06 17.75
C ALA A 72 -17.04 3.38 19.07
N VAL A 73 -16.97 4.62 19.54
CA VAL A 73 -17.39 5.02 20.89
C VAL A 73 -18.39 6.18 20.90
N VAL A 74 -18.34 7.07 19.89
CA VAL A 74 -19.15 8.30 19.86
C VAL A 74 -19.90 8.43 18.54
N PRO A 75 -21.20 8.78 18.53
CA PRO A 75 -21.90 9.14 17.30
C PRO A 75 -21.22 10.34 16.63
N HIS A 76 -20.95 10.24 15.33
CA HIS A 76 -20.29 11.31 14.58
C HIS A 76 -21.28 12.16 13.85
N GLU A 77 -21.09 13.46 13.96
CA GLU A 77 -21.69 14.40 13.02
C GLU A 77 -21.05 14.18 11.64
N PRO A 78 -21.82 14.35 10.56
CA PRO A 78 -21.28 14.32 9.20
C PRO A 78 -20.12 15.32 9.07
N ASP A 79 -19.04 14.92 8.43
CA ASP A 79 -17.93 15.83 8.14
C ASP A 79 -18.39 16.87 7.11
N PRO A 80 -18.55 18.16 7.49
CA PRO A 80 -19.03 19.18 6.57
C PRO A 80 -18.07 19.40 5.39
N LEU A 81 -16.80 19.06 5.55
CA LEU A 81 -15.79 19.21 4.49
C LEU A 81 -15.83 18.06 3.47
N ALA A 82 -16.38 16.91 3.81
CA ALA A 82 -16.40 15.77 2.89
C ALA A 82 -17.15 16.08 1.58
N GLY A 83 -18.11 16.99 1.61
CA GLY A 83 -18.82 17.47 0.42
C GLY A 83 -18.02 18.45 -0.46
N GLU A 84 -16.92 18.98 0.04
CA GLU A 84 -16.12 20.02 -0.63
C GLU A 84 -14.74 19.54 -1.06
N LEU A 85 -14.17 18.56 -0.35
CA LEU A 85 -12.81 18.09 -0.60
C LEU A 85 -12.72 17.28 -1.88
N ARG A 86 -11.88 17.74 -2.80
CA ARG A 86 -11.51 17.03 -4.03
C ARG A 86 -10.19 16.32 -3.90
N GLU A 87 -9.32 16.80 -3.03
CA GLU A 87 -8.03 16.22 -2.64
C GLU A 87 -7.79 16.51 -1.17
N TYR A 88 -6.97 15.71 -0.50
CA TYR A 88 -6.63 15.97 0.89
C TYR A 88 -5.27 15.42 1.24
N ARG A 89 -4.39 16.32 1.71
CA ARG A 89 -2.99 16.00 2.04
C ARG A 89 -2.33 15.11 0.96
N PRO A 90 -2.32 15.53 -0.31
CA PRO A 90 -1.72 14.72 -1.35
C PRO A 90 -0.27 14.44 -1.01
N PHE A 91 0.15 13.19 -1.16
CA PHE A 91 1.53 12.79 -0.95
C PHE A 91 2.41 13.22 -2.14
N PRO A 92 3.71 13.46 -1.93
CA PRO A 92 4.61 13.78 -3.03
C PRO A 92 4.68 12.62 -4.03
N GLU A 93 4.50 12.92 -5.31
CA GLU A 93 4.68 11.95 -6.38
C GLU A 93 6.08 11.33 -6.32
N HIS A 94 6.18 10.04 -6.58
CA HIS A 94 7.43 9.29 -6.64
C HIS A 94 8.30 9.35 -5.37
N TRP A 95 7.71 9.60 -4.20
CA TRP A 95 8.47 9.68 -2.96
C TRP A 95 9.14 8.33 -2.62
N ILE A 96 8.42 7.22 -2.82
CA ILE A 96 8.93 5.87 -2.53
C ILE A 96 10.11 5.54 -3.46
N GLU A 97 9.96 5.82 -4.75
CA GLU A 97 11.03 5.63 -5.72
C GLU A 97 12.24 6.53 -5.43
N SER A 98 11.99 7.74 -4.94
CA SER A 98 13.04 8.66 -4.48
C SER A 98 13.77 8.09 -3.27
N LEU A 99 13.06 7.54 -2.28
CA LEU A 99 13.68 6.85 -1.14
C LEU A 99 14.62 5.73 -1.59
N TRP A 100 14.16 4.89 -2.54
CA TRP A 100 14.99 3.79 -3.05
C TRP A 100 16.20 4.26 -3.85
N SER A 101 16.03 5.27 -4.70
CA SER A 101 17.09 5.76 -5.59
C SER A 101 18.11 6.67 -4.90
N ASN A 102 17.77 7.26 -3.75
CA ASN A 102 18.64 8.19 -3.03
C ASN A 102 19.12 7.60 -1.68
N GLU A 103 18.28 7.67 -0.66
CA GLU A 103 18.69 7.33 0.71
C GLU A 103 19.06 5.86 0.85
N TYR A 104 18.21 4.98 0.31
CA TYR A 104 18.50 3.54 0.35
C TYR A 104 19.71 3.20 -0.52
N ALA A 105 19.83 3.77 -1.70
CA ALA A 105 20.99 3.54 -2.57
C ALA A 105 22.31 3.97 -1.94
N GLN A 106 22.32 5.04 -1.16
CA GLN A 106 23.50 5.47 -0.40
C GLN A 106 23.83 4.52 0.77
N ALA A 107 22.81 3.99 1.45
CA ALA A 107 22.99 3.08 2.58
C ALA A 107 23.27 1.63 2.13
N TRP A 108 22.78 1.23 0.97
CA TRP A 108 22.77 -0.16 0.51
C TRP A 108 24.14 -0.86 0.53
N PRO A 109 25.28 -0.24 0.11
CA PRO A 109 26.58 -0.91 0.14
C PRO A 109 27.00 -1.31 1.56
N GLN A 110 26.70 -0.46 2.55
CA GLN A 110 27.05 -0.78 3.95
C GLN A 110 26.08 -1.80 4.54
N LEU A 111 24.80 -1.72 4.23
CA LEU A 111 23.80 -2.72 4.64
C LEU A 111 24.17 -4.09 4.10
N GLN A 112 24.51 -4.19 2.81
CA GLN A 112 24.96 -5.42 2.18
C GLN A 112 26.23 -5.98 2.81
N ALA A 113 27.25 -5.13 3.03
CA ALA A 113 28.49 -5.55 3.67
C ALA A 113 28.27 -6.09 5.10
N ASN A 114 27.34 -5.48 5.85
CA ASN A 114 26.98 -5.94 7.18
C ASN A 114 26.26 -7.29 7.13
N ALA A 115 25.32 -7.47 6.19
CA ALA A 115 24.63 -8.76 5.98
C ALA A 115 25.61 -9.87 5.60
N ASP A 116 26.53 -9.61 4.67
CA ASP A 116 27.56 -10.56 4.25
C ASP A 116 28.45 -10.97 5.44
N ALA A 117 28.89 -10.01 6.24
CA ALA A 117 29.72 -10.26 7.43
C ALA A 117 28.96 -11.05 8.51
N ALA A 118 27.65 -10.88 8.62
CA ALA A 118 26.79 -11.61 9.54
C ALA A 118 26.32 -12.97 9.01
N GLY A 119 26.53 -13.28 7.73
CA GLY A 119 25.99 -14.48 7.07
C GLY A 119 24.48 -14.45 6.90
N GLU A 120 23.91 -13.25 6.85
CA GLU A 120 22.48 -13.01 6.64
C GLU A 120 22.13 -12.96 5.14
N PRO A 121 20.84 -13.09 4.77
CA PRO A 121 20.39 -12.95 3.39
C PRO A 121 20.81 -11.60 2.79
N PRO A 122 21.01 -11.53 1.47
CA PRO A 122 21.37 -10.29 0.82
C PRO A 122 20.20 -9.29 0.79
N PHE A 123 20.53 -8.01 0.83
CA PHE A 123 19.55 -6.95 0.62
C PHE A 123 19.14 -6.86 -0.86
N PRO A 124 17.84 -6.64 -1.19
CA PRO A 124 17.45 -6.31 -2.55
C PRO A 124 18.15 -5.02 -3.00
N THR A 125 18.50 -4.95 -4.27
CA THR A 125 19.10 -3.73 -4.82
C THR A 125 18.09 -2.58 -4.89
N PRO A 126 18.54 -1.32 -4.90
CA PRO A 126 17.66 -0.18 -5.11
C PRO A 126 16.79 -0.30 -6.37
N ALA A 127 17.36 -0.79 -7.46
CA ALA A 127 16.62 -1.03 -8.70
C ALA A 127 15.48 -2.05 -8.52
N GLN A 128 15.74 -3.16 -7.81
CA GLN A 128 14.70 -4.14 -7.50
C GLN A 128 13.58 -3.56 -6.65
N MET A 129 13.88 -2.64 -5.74
CA MET A 129 12.84 -1.99 -4.93
C MET A 129 12.01 -1.00 -5.74
N ILE A 130 12.62 -0.28 -6.68
CA ILE A 130 11.89 0.58 -7.63
C ILE A 130 10.95 -0.29 -8.49
N GLU A 131 11.42 -1.40 -9.04
CA GLU A 131 10.61 -2.35 -9.83
C GLU A 131 9.44 -2.98 -9.04
N ARG A 132 9.51 -2.97 -7.71
CA ARG A 132 8.47 -3.46 -6.80
C ARG A 132 7.57 -2.36 -6.24
N THR A 133 7.69 -1.14 -6.75
CA THR A 133 6.86 0.00 -6.34
C THR A 133 5.79 0.26 -7.38
N PHE A 134 4.53 0.27 -6.95
CA PHE A 134 3.37 0.35 -7.85
C PHE A 134 2.37 1.39 -7.37
N VAL A 135 1.59 1.91 -8.30
CA VAL A 135 0.47 2.81 -7.99
C VAL A 135 -0.82 1.99 -7.91
N GLY A 136 -1.50 2.09 -6.79
CA GLY A 136 -2.83 1.54 -6.56
C GLY A 136 -3.92 2.59 -6.72
N ASP A 137 -5.02 2.42 -6.01
CA ASP A 137 -6.13 3.37 -6.02
C ASP A 137 -5.82 4.53 -5.08
N VAL A 138 -5.33 5.63 -5.65
CA VAL A 138 -4.87 6.82 -4.93
C VAL A 138 -5.86 7.98 -4.96
N ALA A 139 -6.92 7.86 -5.77
CA ALA A 139 -7.88 8.95 -5.94
C ALA A 139 -8.70 9.19 -4.66
N PHE A 140 -9.37 8.17 -4.15
CA PHE A 140 -10.20 8.27 -2.94
C PHE A 140 -10.18 6.99 -2.13
N GLU A 141 -10.22 7.11 -0.82
CA GLU A 141 -10.47 5.95 0.04
C GLU A 141 -11.86 5.36 -0.26
N GLY A 142 -11.94 4.04 -0.33
CA GLY A 142 -13.18 3.30 -0.62
C GLY A 142 -13.57 3.28 -2.10
N ASP A 143 -12.82 3.93 -2.97
CA ASP A 143 -12.97 3.73 -4.41
C ASP A 143 -12.38 2.37 -4.79
N VAL A 144 -13.23 1.50 -5.31
CA VAL A 144 -12.91 0.14 -5.75
C VAL A 144 -13.51 -0.16 -7.12
N THR A 145 -13.82 0.88 -7.89
CA THR A 145 -14.55 0.75 -9.16
C THR A 145 -13.66 0.19 -10.27
N GLU A 146 -12.44 0.66 -10.36
CA GLU A 146 -11.51 0.31 -11.42
C GLU A 146 -10.25 -0.42 -10.88
N GLU A 147 -9.65 -1.24 -11.73
CA GLU A 147 -8.38 -1.88 -11.41
C GLU A 147 -7.20 -0.94 -11.63
N ALA A 148 -6.43 -0.69 -10.60
CA ALA A 148 -5.13 -0.05 -10.70
C ALA A 148 -4.01 -1.09 -10.94
N GLU A 149 -2.81 -0.63 -11.27
CA GLU A 149 -1.65 -1.51 -11.43
C GLU A 149 -1.35 -2.26 -10.12
N GLY A 150 -1.36 -1.54 -8.99
CA GLY A 150 -1.14 -2.12 -7.67
C GLY A 150 -2.16 -3.21 -7.31
N SER A 151 -3.45 -3.03 -7.63
CA SER A 151 -4.47 -4.05 -7.37
C SER A 151 -4.25 -5.31 -8.22
N ARG A 152 -3.79 -5.17 -9.47
CA ARG A 152 -3.43 -6.32 -10.32
C ARG A 152 -2.23 -7.08 -9.79
N VAL A 153 -1.19 -6.38 -9.34
CA VAL A 153 0.00 -7.01 -8.74
C VAL A 153 -0.35 -7.77 -7.47
N ILE A 154 -1.20 -7.20 -6.60
CA ILE A 154 -1.70 -7.89 -5.40
C ILE A 154 -2.48 -9.14 -5.78
N ALA A 155 -3.39 -9.05 -6.75
CA ALA A 155 -4.17 -10.19 -7.22
C ALA A 155 -3.28 -11.31 -7.79
N GLN A 156 -2.26 -10.96 -8.56
CA GLN A 156 -1.29 -11.93 -9.09
C GLN A 156 -0.51 -12.63 -7.98
N ALA A 157 -0.05 -11.90 -6.97
CA ALA A 157 0.69 -12.47 -5.84
C ALA A 157 -0.17 -13.37 -4.94
N ILE A 158 -1.50 -13.12 -4.88
CA ILE A 158 -2.45 -13.99 -4.17
C ILE A 158 -2.67 -15.30 -4.93
N LEU A 159 -2.68 -15.23 -6.27
CA LEU A 159 -3.00 -16.35 -7.15
C LEU A 159 -1.77 -17.16 -7.60
N ASP A 160 -0.57 -16.75 -7.21
CA ASP A 160 0.64 -17.48 -7.60
C ASP A 160 0.74 -18.85 -6.89
N ASP A 161 1.61 -19.72 -7.42
CA ASP A 161 1.82 -21.07 -6.89
C ASP A 161 2.79 -21.15 -5.70
N ASP A 162 3.20 -20.00 -5.11
CA ASP A 162 4.10 -19.99 -3.96
C ASP A 162 3.36 -20.46 -2.69
N PRO A 163 3.74 -21.60 -2.09
CA PRO A 163 3.05 -22.17 -0.92
C PRO A 163 3.26 -21.36 0.37
N ARG A 164 4.12 -20.34 0.36
CA ARG A 164 4.36 -19.50 1.55
C ARG A 164 3.18 -18.56 1.77
N THR A 165 2.84 -18.32 3.03
CA THR A 165 1.84 -17.32 3.38
C THR A 165 2.26 -15.93 2.86
N LEU A 166 1.35 -15.28 2.15
CA LEU A 166 1.46 -13.88 1.76
C LEU A 166 0.81 -13.00 2.82
N TRP A 167 1.56 -12.03 3.33
CA TRP A 167 1.06 -11.02 4.25
C TRP A 167 0.76 -9.73 3.50
N LEU A 168 -0.49 -9.28 3.57
CA LEU A 168 -0.92 -7.98 3.04
C LEU A 168 -0.95 -6.99 4.20
N LEU A 169 0.00 -6.07 4.22
CA LEU A 169 0.17 -5.07 5.27
C LEU A 169 -0.45 -3.75 4.81
N SER A 170 -1.64 -3.46 5.31
CA SER A 170 -2.30 -2.18 5.04
C SER A 170 -1.87 -1.15 6.07
N TRP A 171 -1.08 -0.18 5.66
CA TRP A 171 -0.64 0.94 6.48
C TRP A 171 -1.53 2.17 6.28
N GLY A 172 -2.20 2.27 5.14
CA GLY A 172 -3.20 3.28 4.85
C GLY A 172 -4.56 2.68 4.51
N GLY A 173 -5.25 3.20 3.52
CA GLY A 173 -6.54 2.68 3.07
C GLY A 173 -6.47 1.26 2.50
N MET A 174 -7.59 0.57 2.49
CA MET A 174 -7.68 -0.83 2.05
C MET A 174 -8.25 -1.00 0.63
N ASN A 175 -8.64 0.08 -0.03
CA ASN A 175 -9.31 0.05 -1.33
C ASN A 175 -8.54 -0.75 -2.39
N THR A 176 -7.24 -0.58 -2.52
CA THR A 176 -6.42 -1.33 -3.49
C THR A 176 -6.40 -2.84 -3.20
N ILE A 177 -6.29 -3.24 -1.93
CA ILE A 177 -6.37 -4.65 -1.54
C ILE A 177 -7.76 -5.19 -1.82
N VAL A 178 -8.80 -4.44 -1.45
CA VAL A 178 -10.21 -4.84 -1.68
C VAL A 178 -10.48 -4.97 -3.17
N ARG A 179 -10.01 -4.03 -4.01
CA ARG A 179 -10.16 -4.14 -5.47
C ARG A 179 -9.49 -5.41 -6.02
N ALA A 180 -8.28 -5.74 -5.55
CA ALA A 180 -7.60 -6.98 -5.92
C ALA A 180 -8.44 -8.23 -5.59
N LEU A 181 -8.99 -8.29 -4.37
CA LEU A 181 -9.86 -9.41 -3.95
C LEU A 181 -11.16 -9.46 -4.74
N MET A 182 -11.76 -8.31 -5.05
CA MET A 182 -12.95 -8.24 -5.90
C MET A 182 -12.66 -8.75 -7.30
N SER A 183 -11.54 -8.38 -7.91
CA SER A 183 -11.13 -8.86 -9.23
C SER A 183 -10.96 -10.38 -9.26
N ILE A 184 -10.37 -10.96 -8.20
CA ILE A 184 -10.27 -12.40 -8.05
C ILE A 184 -11.68 -13.02 -7.96
N ALA A 185 -12.56 -12.48 -7.12
CA ALA A 185 -13.90 -12.97 -6.96
C ALA A 185 -14.73 -12.87 -8.26
N GLU A 186 -14.65 -11.75 -8.97
CA GLU A 186 -15.30 -11.53 -10.26
C GLU A 186 -14.86 -12.57 -11.29
N ARG A 187 -13.57 -12.94 -11.28
CA ARG A 187 -12.99 -13.90 -12.24
C ARG A 187 -13.32 -15.36 -11.91
N TYR A 188 -13.31 -15.73 -10.64
CA TYR A 188 -13.32 -17.14 -10.23
C TYR A 188 -14.58 -17.58 -9.51
N ARG A 189 -15.43 -16.69 -8.98
CA ARG A 189 -16.59 -17.03 -8.13
C ARG A 189 -17.57 -18.03 -8.73
N ALA A 190 -17.63 -18.10 -10.05
CA ALA A 190 -18.51 -19.04 -10.76
C ALA A 190 -17.75 -20.23 -11.37
N THR A 191 -16.49 -20.42 -11.02
CA THR A 191 -15.63 -21.47 -11.57
C THR A 191 -15.32 -22.54 -10.50
N PRO A 192 -14.91 -23.76 -10.91
CA PRO A 192 -14.51 -24.80 -9.95
C PRO A 192 -13.27 -24.46 -9.10
N GLU A 193 -12.50 -23.46 -9.50
CA GLU A 193 -11.28 -23.00 -8.81
C GLU A 193 -11.58 -22.12 -7.60
N TRP A 194 -12.84 -21.67 -7.39
CA TRP A 194 -13.24 -20.81 -6.27
C TRP A 194 -13.28 -21.53 -4.94
#